data_ec6d062f57693f2f7396d7a89e2f9f1d
#
_entry.id   ec6d062f57693f2f7396d7a89e2f9f1d
#
_cell.length_a   1.000
_cell.length_b   1.000
_cell.length_c   1.000
_cell.angle_alpha   90.00
_cell.angle_beta   90.00
_cell.angle_gamma   90.00
#
_symmetry.space_group_name_H-M   'P 1'
#
loop_
_entity.id
_entity.type
_entity.pdbx_description
1 polymer ?
#
loop_
_entity_poly.entity_id
_entity_poly.type
_entity_poly.pdbx_seq_one_letter_code
_entity_poly.pdbx_strand_id
1 'polypeptide(L)'
;MGSIGISIYPSRSNFEEDRQYLALARKYGFTRIFTSLLEIEGDADEVIAKFKSIIEYGNSLGMETILDINPGLFKKLNVSYEDLRFFKDLGAAGIRLDLGFTGLEEALMTKNEYGLKIEVNISSGTNYIKNIMSYHPRMENLYASHNFYPQKYTGISQEHFEKTTSLFNRNNIHTAAFVTSREGNLGPWPVQ
;
A
#
# COMPACT_ATOMS: atom_id res chain seq x y z
N MET A 1 5.06 -0.80 -18.98
CA MET A 1 5.27 0.62 -18.65
C MET A 1 5.06 0.70 -17.14
N GLY A 2 6.02 1.26 -16.37
CA GLY A 2 5.87 1.41 -14.93
C GLY A 2 4.75 2.40 -14.58
N SER A 3 4.03 2.15 -13.48
CA SER A 3 3.05 3.10 -12.95
C SER A 3 3.68 3.93 -11.83
N ILE A 4 3.31 5.20 -11.75
CA ILE A 4 3.79 6.13 -10.74
C ILE A 4 2.64 6.43 -9.79
N GLY A 5 2.92 6.44 -8.48
CA GLY A 5 1.93 6.69 -7.44
C GLY A 5 2.20 7.97 -6.65
N ILE A 6 1.16 8.47 -6.01
CA ILE A 6 1.19 9.56 -5.03
C ILE A 6 0.62 9.06 -3.71
N SER A 7 0.92 9.77 -2.63
CA SER A 7 0.33 9.51 -1.31
C SER A 7 -0.66 10.61 -0.93
N ILE A 8 -1.78 10.21 -0.33
CA ILE A 8 -2.76 11.10 0.30
C ILE A 8 -3.11 10.57 1.69
N TYR A 9 -3.54 11.44 2.57
CA TYR A 9 -3.88 11.11 3.96
C TYR A 9 -5.20 11.79 4.34
N PRO A 10 -6.36 11.17 4.05
CA PRO A 10 -7.68 11.75 4.29
C PRO A 10 -7.94 12.16 5.76
N SER A 11 -7.23 11.55 6.71
CA SER A 11 -7.29 11.93 8.12
C SER A 11 -6.67 13.32 8.41
N ARG A 12 -5.86 13.85 7.48
CA ARG A 12 -5.12 15.12 7.64
C ARG A 12 -5.51 16.19 6.61
N SER A 13 -6.53 15.93 5.80
CA SER A 13 -7.00 16.81 4.74
C SER A 13 -8.53 16.75 4.67
N ASN A 14 -9.11 17.55 3.82
CA ASN A 14 -10.53 17.45 3.49
C ASN A 14 -10.74 16.87 2.07
N PHE A 15 -11.94 16.40 1.82
CA PHE A 15 -12.29 15.72 0.57
C PHE A 15 -12.03 16.60 -0.67
N GLU A 16 -12.36 17.88 -0.60
CA GLU A 16 -12.21 18.76 -1.75
C GLU A 16 -10.74 19.02 -2.11
N GLU A 17 -9.89 19.19 -1.10
CA GLU A 17 -8.44 19.31 -1.32
C GLU A 17 -7.83 18.03 -1.91
N ASP A 18 -8.22 16.86 -1.38
CA ASP A 18 -7.74 15.59 -1.89
C ASP A 18 -8.20 15.38 -3.33
N ARG A 19 -9.46 15.73 -3.63
CA ARG A 19 -10.03 15.65 -4.97
C ARG A 19 -9.25 16.50 -5.98
N GLN A 20 -8.95 17.75 -5.65
CA GLN A 20 -8.16 18.63 -6.50
C GLN A 20 -6.75 18.10 -6.71
N TYR A 21 -6.12 17.59 -5.66
CA TYR A 21 -4.79 17.00 -5.74
C TYR A 21 -4.77 15.73 -6.61
N LEU A 22 -5.75 14.85 -6.47
CA LEU A 22 -5.87 13.65 -7.32
C LEU A 22 -6.09 13.99 -8.79
N ALA A 23 -6.96 14.97 -9.07
CA ALA A 23 -7.18 15.43 -10.45
C ALA A 23 -5.90 16.01 -11.06
N LEU A 24 -5.15 16.79 -10.28
CA LEU A 24 -3.86 17.33 -10.72
C LEU A 24 -2.83 16.21 -10.97
N ALA A 25 -2.69 15.26 -10.04
CA ALA A 25 -1.79 14.14 -10.18
C ALA A 25 -2.13 13.31 -11.44
N ARG A 26 -3.41 13.03 -11.65
CA ARG A 26 -3.85 12.29 -12.85
C ARG A 26 -3.50 13.01 -14.15
N LYS A 27 -3.64 14.33 -14.18
CA LYS A 27 -3.23 15.17 -15.32
C LYS A 27 -1.75 15.02 -15.67
N TYR A 28 -0.90 14.79 -14.66
CA TYR A 28 0.54 14.56 -14.84
C TYR A 28 0.93 13.08 -14.99
N GLY A 29 -0.03 12.20 -15.21
CA GLY A 29 0.22 10.80 -15.55
C GLY A 29 0.35 9.86 -14.35
N PHE A 30 0.10 10.31 -13.14
CA PHE A 30 0.02 9.42 -11.98
C PHE A 30 -1.20 8.51 -12.09
N THR A 31 -1.00 7.23 -11.79
CA THR A 31 -2.04 6.19 -11.94
C THR A 31 -2.29 5.40 -10.65
N ARG A 32 -1.53 5.69 -9.58
CA ARG A 32 -1.69 5.01 -8.30
C ARG A 32 -1.84 6.01 -7.16
N ILE A 33 -2.64 5.62 -6.18
CA ILE A 33 -2.87 6.35 -4.94
C ILE A 33 -2.46 5.41 -3.80
N PHE A 34 -1.62 5.91 -2.90
CA PHE A 34 -1.39 5.30 -1.60
C PHE A 34 -2.12 6.10 -0.53
N THR A 35 -2.80 5.42 0.38
CA THR A 35 -3.39 6.05 1.56
C THR A 35 -3.34 5.10 2.75
N SER A 36 -3.18 5.64 3.94
CA SER A 36 -3.01 4.86 5.16
C SER A 36 -4.33 4.76 5.92
N LEU A 37 -4.77 3.53 6.17
CA LEU A 37 -5.91 3.21 7.04
C LEU A 37 -5.38 2.40 8.25
N LEU A 38 -4.34 2.91 8.91
CA LEU A 38 -3.70 2.22 10.04
C LEU A 38 -4.46 2.42 11.35
N GLU A 39 -5.10 3.58 11.51
CA GLU A 39 -5.84 3.94 12.70
C GLU A 39 -7.21 4.49 12.33
N ILE A 40 -8.21 4.04 13.05
CA ILE A 40 -9.56 4.61 12.99
C ILE A 40 -9.78 5.32 14.32
N GLU A 41 -9.73 6.64 14.28
CA GLU A 41 -10.08 7.51 15.41
C GLU A 41 -11.52 7.98 15.26
N GLY A 42 -12.31 7.89 16.33
CA GLY A 42 -13.73 8.25 16.31
C GLY A 42 -14.66 7.17 15.77
N ASP A 43 -15.70 7.57 15.09
CA ASP A 43 -16.70 6.66 14.51
C ASP A 43 -16.11 5.93 13.29
N ALA A 44 -16.13 4.62 13.34
CA ALA A 44 -15.52 3.79 12.28
C ALA A 44 -16.26 3.93 10.95
N ASP A 45 -17.59 4.05 10.97
CA ASP A 45 -18.40 4.15 9.76
C ASP A 45 -18.17 5.49 9.06
N GLU A 46 -18.02 6.58 9.80
CA GLU A 46 -17.68 7.90 9.24
C GLU A 46 -16.30 7.90 8.60
N VAL A 47 -15.30 7.31 9.27
CA VAL A 47 -13.94 7.21 8.72
C VAL A 47 -13.93 6.36 7.45
N ILE A 48 -14.59 5.21 7.47
CA ILE A 48 -14.68 4.31 6.32
C ILE A 48 -15.40 5.00 5.14
N ALA A 49 -16.50 5.72 5.40
CA ALA A 49 -17.22 6.46 4.38
C ALA A 49 -16.35 7.54 3.72
N LYS A 50 -15.53 8.25 4.49
CA LYS A 50 -14.57 9.23 3.98
C LYS A 50 -13.53 8.58 3.06
N PHE A 51 -12.93 7.46 3.48
CA PHE A 51 -11.99 6.72 2.64
C PHE A 51 -12.65 6.20 1.37
N LYS A 52 -13.85 5.65 1.48
CA LYS A 52 -14.63 5.17 0.34
C LYS A 52 -14.85 6.27 -0.70
N SER A 53 -15.26 7.45 -0.28
CA SER A 53 -15.50 8.60 -1.19
C SER A 53 -14.24 8.97 -1.97
N ILE A 54 -13.08 8.98 -1.32
CA ILE A 54 -11.79 9.27 -1.98
C ILE A 54 -11.37 8.15 -2.94
N ILE A 55 -11.58 6.89 -2.57
CA ILE A 55 -11.26 5.74 -3.41
C ILE A 55 -12.15 5.74 -4.65
N GLU A 56 -13.44 5.95 -4.50
CA GLU A 56 -14.38 6.05 -5.62
C GLU A 56 -14.02 7.18 -6.58
N TYR A 57 -13.62 8.33 -6.04
CA TYR A 57 -13.16 9.44 -6.87
C TYR A 57 -11.87 9.07 -7.63
N GLY A 58 -10.89 8.48 -6.96
CA GLY A 58 -9.66 7.98 -7.58
C GLY A 58 -9.95 6.97 -8.70
N ASN A 59 -10.85 6.03 -8.44
CA ASN A 59 -11.28 5.04 -9.43
C ASN A 59 -11.97 5.71 -10.65
N SER A 60 -12.76 6.76 -10.44
CA SER A 60 -13.38 7.52 -11.53
C SER A 60 -12.36 8.22 -12.45
N LEU A 61 -11.18 8.54 -11.92
CA LEU A 61 -10.05 9.07 -12.67
C LEU A 61 -9.19 7.98 -13.33
N GLY A 62 -9.52 6.69 -13.15
CA GLY A 62 -8.72 5.56 -13.62
C GLY A 62 -7.42 5.40 -12.84
N MET A 63 -7.42 5.72 -11.55
CA MET A 63 -6.30 5.51 -10.62
C MET A 63 -6.58 4.32 -9.73
N GLU A 64 -5.54 3.53 -9.40
CA GLU A 64 -5.62 2.41 -8.48
C GLU A 64 -5.27 2.86 -7.06
N THR A 65 -6.15 2.59 -6.09
CA THR A 65 -5.87 2.90 -4.68
C THR A 65 -5.33 1.68 -3.93
N ILE A 66 -4.22 1.88 -3.23
CA ILE A 66 -3.59 0.92 -2.33
C ILE A 66 -3.75 1.44 -0.90
N LEU A 67 -4.33 0.61 -0.04
CA LEU A 67 -4.55 0.91 1.37
C LEU A 67 -3.43 0.34 2.23
N ASP A 68 -2.78 1.18 3.01
CA ASP A 68 -1.80 0.74 4.02
C ASP A 68 -2.55 0.32 5.30
N ILE A 69 -2.30 -0.90 5.75
CA ILE A 69 -3.06 -1.55 6.84
C ILE A 69 -2.13 -2.30 7.79
N ASN A 70 -2.60 -2.55 9.01
CA ASN A 70 -1.89 -3.35 10.02
C ASN A 70 -2.80 -4.43 10.64
N PRO A 71 -2.27 -5.39 11.41
CA PRO A 71 -3.07 -6.45 12.03
C PRO A 71 -4.12 -5.91 13.00
N GLY A 72 -3.87 -4.78 13.66
CA GLY A 72 -4.82 -4.13 14.56
C GLY A 72 -6.10 -3.70 13.86
N LEU A 73 -5.98 -3.22 12.60
CA LEU A 73 -7.12 -2.85 11.78
C LEU A 73 -8.00 -4.06 11.45
N PHE A 74 -7.42 -5.19 11.06
CA PHE A 74 -8.16 -6.44 10.79
C PHE A 74 -9.01 -6.83 12.00
N LYS A 75 -8.42 -6.79 13.19
CA LYS A 75 -9.14 -7.09 14.45
C LYS A 75 -10.26 -6.09 14.72
N LYS A 76 -10.00 -4.80 14.53
CA LYS A 76 -10.97 -3.71 14.77
C LYS A 76 -12.17 -3.81 13.85
N LEU A 77 -11.94 -4.12 12.57
CA LEU A 77 -12.97 -4.27 11.55
C LEU A 77 -13.58 -5.68 11.50
N ASN A 78 -13.09 -6.61 12.30
CA ASN A 78 -13.50 -8.03 12.28
C ASN A 78 -13.38 -8.65 10.85
N VAL A 79 -12.31 -8.31 10.14
CA VAL A 79 -12.00 -8.83 8.80
C VAL A 79 -11.06 -10.02 8.93
N SER A 80 -11.33 -11.10 8.20
CA SER A 80 -10.46 -12.28 8.14
C SER A 80 -9.35 -12.09 7.11
N TYR A 81 -8.17 -12.65 7.36
CA TYR A 81 -7.09 -12.71 6.37
C TYR A 81 -7.43 -13.61 5.17
N GLU A 82 -8.42 -14.47 5.30
CA GLU A 82 -8.91 -15.35 4.23
C GLU A 82 -10.05 -14.71 3.41
N ASP A 83 -10.73 -13.69 3.95
CA ASP A 83 -11.80 -12.97 3.24
C ASP A 83 -11.54 -11.45 3.24
N LEU A 84 -10.99 -10.97 2.15
CA LEU A 84 -10.66 -9.56 1.94
C LEU A 84 -11.78 -8.78 1.24
N ARG A 85 -13.02 -9.29 1.24
CA ARG A 85 -14.17 -8.67 0.60
C ARG A 85 -14.38 -7.22 1.04
N PHE A 86 -14.16 -6.93 2.32
CA PHE A 86 -14.25 -5.57 2.86
C PHE A 86 -13.43 -4.56 2.03
N PHE A 87 -12.18 -4.88 1.74
CA PHE A 87 -11.30 -3.98 0.97
C PHE A 87 -11.71 -3.90 -0.50
N LYS A 88 -12.24 -4.99 -1.04
CA LYS A 88 -12.81 -5.01 -2.39
C LYS A 88 -14.04 -4.13 -2.50
N ASP A 89 -14.96 -4.23 -1.56
CA ASP A 89 -16.20 -3.45 -1.52
C ASP A 89 -15.94 -1.96 -1.24
N LEU A 90 -14.82 -1.67 -0.58
CA LEU A 90 -14.33 -0.30 -0.44
C LEU A 90 -13.81 0.28 -1.78
N GLY A 91 -13.55 -0.57 -2.77
CA GLY A 91 -13.05 -0.20 -4.10
C GLY A 91 -11.53 -0.16 -4.21
N ALA A 92 -10.80 -0.69 -3.23
CA ALA A 92 -9.34 -0.76 -3.28
C ALA A 92 -8.85 -1.69 -4.40
N ALA A 93 -7.76 -1.34 -5.04
CA ALA A 93 -7.04 -2.18 -6.00
C ALA A 93 -6.08 -3.16 -5.28
N GLY A 94 -5.70 -2.85 -4.05
CA GLY A 94 -4.85 -3.68 -3.22
C GLY A 94 -4.67 -3.10 -1.82
N ILE A 95 -3.97 -3.88 -1.02
CA ILE A 95 -3.58 -3.50 0.34
C ILE A 95 -2.07 -3.63 0.47
N ARG A 96 -1.46 -2.68 1.17
CA ARG A 96 -0.08 -2.72 1.59
C ARG A 96 -0.03 -3.08 3.06
N LEU A 97 0.79 -4.07 3.38
CA LEU A 97 0.89 -4.62 4.71
C LEU A 97 2.01 -3.91 5.46
N ASP A 98 1.64 -3.19 6.50
CA ASP A 98 2.59 -2.59 7.43
C ASP A 98 3.13 -3.65 8.40
N LEU A 99 3.99 -3.25 9.33
CA LEU A 99 4.64 -4.18 10.27
C LEU A 99 3.62 -4.93 11.15
N GLY A 100 4.00 -6.15 11.56
CA GLY A 100 3.27 -6.94 12.56
C GLY A 100 2.61 -8.21 12.03
N PHE A 101 2.64 -8.47 10.74
CA PHE A 101 2.20 -9.75 10.17
C PHE A 101 3.30 -10.82 10.26
N THR A 102 2.93 -12.09 10.10
CA THR A 102 3.77 -13.27 10.45
C THR A 102 4.30 -14.06 9.27
N GLY A 103 4.11 -13.64 8.05
CA GLY A 103 4.45 -14.42 6.84
C GLY A 103 3.35 -15.37 6.40
N LEU A 104 2.74 -16.11 7.32
CA LEU A 104 1.58 -16.96 7.03
C LEU A 104 0.35 -16.10 6.65
N GLU A 105 0.09 -15.06 7.39
CA GLU A 105 -1.04 -14.16 7.16
C GLU A 105 -0.93 -13.48 5.79
N GLU A 106 0.27 -13.02 5.42
CA GLU A 106 0.52 -12.44 4.10
C GLU A 106 0.28 -13.46 2.99
N ALA A 107 0.79 -14.69 3.17
CA ALA A 107 0.58 -15.75 2.19
C ALA A 107 -0.92 -16.12 2.04
N LEU A 108 -1.69 -16.14 3.14
CA LEU A 108 -3.14 -16.34 3.11
C LEU A 108 -3.84 -15.23 2.32
N MET A 109 -3.53 -13.98 2.62
CA MET A 109 -4.12 -12.82 1.92
C MET A 109 -3.85 -12.84 0.42
N THR A 110 -2.69 -13.35 -0.03
CA THR A 110 -2.41 -13.49 -1.47
C THR A 110 -3.35 -14.47 -2.17
N LYS A 111 -4.00 -15.38 -1.45
CA LYS A 111 -4.92 -16.37 -2.01
C LYS A 111 -6.32 -15.81 -2.29
N ASN A 112 -6.54 -14.51 -2.05
CA ASN A 112 -7.81 -13.87 -2.34
C ASN A 112 -8.25 -14.06 -3.80
N GLU A 113 -9.55 -14.18 -4.01
CA GLU A 113 -10.17 -14.35 -5.33
C GLU A 113 -10.67 -13.03 -5.94
N TYR A 114 -10.47 -11.92 -5.24
CA TYR A 114 -10.94 -10.59 -5.64
C TYR A 114 -9.96 -9.86 -6.57
N GLY A 115 -8.78 -10.43 -6.83
CA GLY A 115 -7.71 -9.79 -7.58
C GLY A 115 -7.05 -8.62 -6.84
N LEU A 116 -7.18 -8.57 -5.50
CA LEU A 116 -6.51 -7.57 -4.69
C LEU A 116 -5.00 -7.82 -4.67
N LYS A 117 -4.24 -6.77 -4.96
CA LYS A 117 -2.78 -6.77 -4.85
C LYS A 117 -2.40 -6.76 -3.36
N ILE A 118 -1.52 -7.66 -2.97
CA ILE A 118 -0.98 -7.74 -1.60
C ILE A 118 0.46 -7.25 -1.64
N GLU A 119 0.67 -6.03 -1.18
CA GLU A 119 1.97 -5.38 -1.18
C GLU A 119 2.65 -5.55 0.17
N VAL A 120 3.67 -6.41 0.22
CA VAL A 120 4.44 -6.66 1.44
C VAL A 120 5.56 -5.63 1.60
N ASN A 121 5.75 -5.14 2.82
CA ASN A 121 6.78 -4.16 3.13
C ASN A 121 8.14 -4.84 3.26
N ILE A 122 9.03 -4.58 2.32
CA ILE A 122 10.36 -5.21 2.27
C ILE A 122 11.43 -4.55 3.12
N SER A 123 11.10 -3.50 3.85
CA SER A 123 12.03 -2.92 4.86
C SER A 123 12.44 -3.93 5.92
N SER A 124 11.65 -4.99 6.10
CA SER A 124 11.92 -6.08 7.06
C SER A 124 13.02 -7.06 6.65
N GLY A 125 13.57 -6.89 5.44
CA GLY A 125 14.72 -7.67 4.97
C GLY A 125 14.38 -9.00 4.28
N THR A 126 15.42 -9.67 3.79
CA THR A 126 15.28 -10.86 2.93
C THR A 126 14.68 -12.08 3.62
N ASN A 127 14.85 -12.21 4.94
CA ASN A 127 14.31 -13.35 5.69
C ASN A 127 12.79 -13.29 5.79
N TYR A 128 12.20 -12.11 5.84
CA TYR A 128 10.77 -11.92 5.83
C TYR A 128 10.13 -12.46 4.53
N ILE A 129 10.71 -12.13 3.39
CA ILE A 129 10.23 -12.64 2.10
C ILE A 129 10.38 -14.17 2.02
N LYS A 130 11.51 -14.72 2.47
CA LYS A 130 11.69 -16.19 2.51
C LYS A 130 10.64 -16.85 3.38
N ASN A 131 10.26 -16.22 4.48
CA ASN A 131 9.20 -16.73 5.36
C ASN A 131 7.85 -16.74 4.64
N ILE A 132 7.45 -15.67 3.98
CA ILE A 132 6.22 -15.63 3.18
C ILE A 132 6.23 -16.72 2.10
N MET A 133 7.34 -16.85 1.37
CA MET A 133 7.50 -17.84 0.30
C MET A 133 7.37 -19.28 0.80
N SER A 134 7.75 -19.58 2.05
CA SER A 134 7.63 -20.92 2.64
C SER A 134 6.18 -21.38 2.80
N TYR A 135 5.22 -20.46 2.81
CA TYR A 135 3.77 -20.73 2.89
C TYR A 135 3.07 -20.76 1.52
N HIS A 136 3.84 -20.81 0.43
CA HIS A 136 3.32 -20.94 -0.94
C HIS A 136 2.26 -19.87 -1.28
N PRO A 137 2.61 -18.58 -1.28
CA PRO A 137 1.70 -17.50 -1.65
C PRO A 137 1.26 -17.62 -3.12
N ARG A 138 0.12 -17.04 -3.47
CA ARG A 138 -0.30 -16.87 -4.85
C ARG A 138 0.48 -15.70 -5.47
N MET A 139 1.44 -16.04 -6.33
CA MET A 139 2.43 -15.08 -6.85
C MET A 139 1.83 -13.95 -7.68
N GLU A 140 0.73 -14.20 -8.39
CA GLU A 140 0.05 -13.18 -9.19
C GLU A 140 -0.52 -12.02 -8.37
N ASN A 141 -0.80 -12.26 -7.08
CA ASN A 141 -1.31 -11.26 -6.16
C ASN A 141 -0.24 -10.69 -5.22
N LEU A 142 0.98 -11.25 -5.23
CA LEU A 142 2.07 -10.81 -4.34
C LEU A 142 2.91 -9.72 -4.98
N TYR A 143 3.01 -8.59 -4.28
CA TYR A 143 3.82 -7.44 -4.67
C TYR A 143 4.78 -7.07 -3.54
N ALA A 144 5.94 -6.58 -3.89
CA ALA A 144 6.89 -6.02 -2.94
C ALA A 144 6.82 -4.49 -2.99
N SER A 145 6.55 -3.86 -1.86
CA SER A 145 6.49 -2.41 -1.75
C SER A 145 7.79 -1.87 -1.15
N HIS A 146 8.43 -0.96 -1.87
CA HIS A 146 9.59 -0.24 -1.42
C HIS A 146 9.21 1.13 -0.85
N ASN A 147 9.70 1.42 0.34
CA ASN A 147 9.74 2.78 0.84
C ASN A 147 11.09 3.39 0.45
N PHE A 148 11.08 4.29 -0.51
CA PHE A 148 12.27 5.05 -0.87
C PHE A 148 12.48 6.17 0.14
N TYR A 149 13.25 5.90 1.19
CA TYR A 149 13.74 6.94 2.07
C TYR A 149 15.16 7.33 1.66
N PRO A 150 15.54 8.61 1.75
CA PRO A 150 16.91 9.02 1.56
C PRO A 150 17.84 8.24 2.50
N GLN A 151 18.96 7.75 1.99
CA GLN A 151 19.92 6.93 2.76
C GLN A 151 20.32 7.54 4.10
N LYS A 152 20.45 8.87 4.17
CA LYS A 152 20.78 9.58 5.42
C LYS A 152 19.78 9.37 6.56
N TYR A 153 18.54 8.94 6.25
CA TYR A 153 17.51 8.70 7.26
C TYR A 153 17.33 7.24 7.60
N THR A 154 17.63 6.33 6.68
CA THR A 154 17.37 4.90 6.87
C THR A 154 18.63 4.06 6.98
N GLY A 155 19.78 4.60 6.56
CA GLY A 155 21.02 3.84 6.47
C GLY A 155 21.02 2.73 5.42
N ILE A 156 19.98 2.63 4.60
CA ILE A 156 19.90 1.62 3.54
C ILE A 156 20.85 2.01 2.43
N SER A 157 21.84 1.15 2.16
CA SER A 157 22.80 1.36 1.07
C SER A 157 22.17 1.01 -0.29
N GLN A 158 22.72 1.60 -1.36
CA GLN A 158 22.36 1.23 -2.72
C GLN A 158 22.57 -0.26 -2.98
N GLU A 159 23.66 -0.84 -2.46
CA GLU A 159 23.95 -2.27 -2.58
C GLU A 159 22.85 -3.14 -1.95
N HIS A 160 22.34 -2.74 -0.77
CA HIS A 160 21.22 -3.44 -0.13
C HIS A 160 19.96 -3.38 -0.98
N PHE A 161 19.65 -2.20 -1.54
CA PHE A 161 18.52 -2.01 -2.43
C PHE A 161 18.62 -2.89 -3.69
N GLU A 162 19.78 -2.91 -4.34
CA GLU A 162 20.02 -3.72 -5.53
C GLU A 162 19.92 -5.22 -5.25
N LYS A 163 20.48 -5.69 -4.12
CA LYS A 163 20.37 -7.09 -3.69
C LYS A 163 18.92 -7.49 -3.45
N THR A 164 18.16 -6.63 -2.80
CA THR A 164 16.74 -6.90 -2.47
C THR A 164 15.90 -6.92 -3.74
N THR A 165 16.07 -5.95 -4.63
CA THR A 165 15.37 -5.90 -5.92
C THR A 165 15.71 -7.13 -6.79
N SER A 166 16.96 -7.55 -6.81
CA SER A 166 17.40 -8.75 -7.53
C SER A 166 16.76 -10.03 -6.97
N LEU A 167 16.55 -10.10 -5.66
CA LEU A 167 15.86 -11.22 -5.03
C LEU A 167 14.40 -11.29 -5.48
N PHE A 168 13.70 -10.17 -5.53
CA PHE A 168 12.31 -10.13 -5.99
C PHE A 168 12.18 -10.51 -7.46
N ASN A 169 13.02 -9.93 -8.31
CA ASN A 169 13.02 -10.26 -9.74
C ASN A 169 13.25 -11.74 -10.00
N ARG A 170 14.17 -12.38 -9.25
CA ARG A 170 14.41 -13.83 -9.35
C ARG A 170 13.26 -14.69 -8.91
N ASN A 171 12.39 -14.20 -8.04
CA ASN A 171 11.20 -14.89 -7.55
C ASN A 171 9.93 -14.44 -8.28
N ASN A 172 10.04 -13.66 -9.37
CA ASN A 172 8.90 -13.12 -10.11
C ASN A 172 7.92 -12.30 -9.25
N ILE A 173 8.40 -11.66 -8.20
CA ILE A 173 7.60 -10.77 -7.36
C ILE A 173 7.59 -9.38 -7.99
N HIS A 174 6.41 -8.88 -8.27
CA HIS A 174 6.24 -7.51 -8.76
C HIS A 174 6.69 -6.50 -7.71
N THR A 175 7.32 -5.41 -8.13
CA THR A 175 7.74 -4.33 -7.25
C THR A 175 6.88 -3.09 -7.45
N ALA A 176 6.57 -2.40 -6.37
CA ALA A 176 5.87 -1.14 -6.36
C ALA A 176 6.60 -0.13 -5.45
N ALA A 177 6.56 1.13 -5.82
CA ALA A 177 7.11 2.21 -5.02
C ALA A 177 6.26 3.47 -5.15
N PHE A 178 6.20 4.23 -4.07
CA PHE A 178 5.60 5.56 -4.06
C PHE A 178 6.72 6.58 -3.99
N VAL A 179 6.76 7.47 -4.97
CA VAL A 179 7.88 8.39 -5.18
C VAL A 179 7.60 9.81 -4.72
N THR A 180 6.36 10.11 -4.35
CA THR A 180 5.97 11.44 -3.87
C THR A 180 4.83 11.38 -2.86
N SER A 181 4.77 12.39 -2.01
CA SER A 181 3.66 12.64 -1.10
C SER A 181 3.27 14.12 -1.15
N ARG A 182 2.05 14.44 -0.74
CA ARG A 182 1.62 15.82 -0.54
C ARG A 182 2.41 16.43 0.62
N GLU A 183 2.85 17.69 0.44
CA GLU A 183 3.56 18.43 1.49
C GLU A 183 2.73 18.49 2.78
N GLY A 184 3.39 18.29 3.91
CA GLY A 184 2.76 18.32 5.24
C GLY A 184 2.06 17.03 5.66
N ASN A 185 1.82 16.07 4.77
CA ASN A 185 1.14 14.82 5.12
C ASN A 185 2.04 13.78 5.78
N LEU A 186 3.30 13.74 5.41
CA LEU A 186 4.29 12.80 5.96
C LEU A 186 5.39 13.48 6.78
N GLY A 187 5.28 14.78 7.04
CA GLY A 187 6.36 15.55 7.61
C GLY A 187 7.50 15.77 6.61
N PRO A 188 8.71 16.09 7.08
CA PRO A 188 9.80 16.61 6.27
C PRO A 188 10.51 15.55 5.41
N TRP A 189 9.82 14.59 4.84
CA TRP A 189 10.43 13.63 3.93
C TRP A 189 10.71 14.30 2.60
N PRO A 190 11.97 14.55 2.23
CA PRO A 190 12.27 15.09 0.93
C PRO A 190 11.89 14.06 -0.13
N VAL A 191 11.04 14.47 -1.04
CA VAL A 191 10.80 13.73 -2.29
C VAL A 191 12.05 13.89 -3.14
N GLN A 192 12.68 12.81 -3.52
CA GLN A 192 13.76 12.78 -4.51
C GLN A 192 13.23 12.30 -5.85
#